data_25ca691312d8e86b3175486b0c339fbb
#
_entry.id   25ca691312d8e86b3175486b0c339fbb
#
_cell.length_a   1.000
_cell.length_b   1.000
_cell.length_c   1.000
_cell.angle_alpha   90.00
_cell.angle_beta   90.00
_cell.angle_gamma   90.00
#
_symmetry.space_group_name_H-M   'P 1'
#
loop_
_entity.id
_entity.type
_entity.pdbx_description
1 polymer ?
#
loop_
_entity_poly.entity_id
_entity_poly.type
_entity_poly.pdbx_seq_one_letter_code
_entity_poly.pdbx_strand_id
1 'polypeptide(L)'
;MTNLKTSMIDTMTEKIVIGQKHTSELTVTNAVTAIAMGSGDMPVLATPAMMALMENAAMLAIAEALPEGCTSVGGHIESSHLRPSKIGDKISAIAEVTKIDGKKVEFKVAAYSGETLLGEGTHLRFIVDKERFMSKLG
;
A
#
# COMPACT_ATOMS: atom_id res chain seq x y z
N MET A 1 -9.51 31.06 -4.65
CA MET A 1 -9.53 30.87 -3.21
C MET A 1 -8.94 29.53 -2.83
N THR A 2 -7.99 29.51 -1.93
CA THR A 2 -7.32 28.29 -1.52
C THR A 2 -8.27 27.45 -0.65
N ASN A 3 -8.40 26.17 -0.97
CA ASN A 3 -9.16 25.24 -0.17
C ASN A 3 -8.39 24.98 1.14
N LEU A 4 -9.02 25.20 2.30
CA LEU A 4 -8.38 25.00 3.61
C LEU A 4 -7.88 23.58 3.80
N LYS A 5 -8.63 22.56 3.35
CA LYS A 5 -8.20 21.16 3.45
C LYS A 5 -6.98 20.88 2.56
N THR A 6 -6.89 21.51 1.40
CA THR A 6 -5.70 21.39 0.53
C THR A 6 -4.48 21.97 1.23
N SER A 7 -4.61 23.14 1.89
CA SER A 7 -3.53 23.74 2.67
C SER A 7 -3.14 22.85 3.85
N MET A 8 -4.12 22.24 4.52
CA MET A 8 -3.87 21.29 5.61
C MET A 8 -3.14 20.03 5.13
N ILE A 9 -3.50 19.50 3.96
CA ILE A 9 -2.81 18.36 3.36
C ILE A 9 -1.35 18.72 3.10
N ASP A 10 -1.08 19.85 2.49
CA ASP A 10 0.29 20.30 2.19
C ASP A 10 1.09 20.47 3.48
N THR A 11 0.50 21.04 4.53
CA THR A 11 1.14 21.20 5.84
C THR A 11 1.38 19.84 6.51
N MET A 12 0.42 18.94 6.47
CA MET A 12 0.51 17.64 7.14
C MET A 12 1.45 16.67 6.43
N THR A 13 1.63 16.78 5.09
CA THR A 13 2.62 15.95 4.39
C THR A 13 4.04 16.25 4.84
N GLU A 14 4.29 17.44 5.38
CA GLU A 14 5.59 17.77 5.97
C GLU A 14 5.90 16.93 7.22
N LYS A 15 4.88 16.31 7.83
CA LYS A 15 5.02 15.42 8.98
C LYS A 15 5.35 13.99 8.58
N ILE A 16 5.20 13.66 7.31
CA ILE A 16 5.62 12.35 6.79
C ILE A 16 7.13 12.41 6.61
N VAL A 17 7.81 11.43 7.15
CA VAL A 17 9.29 11.38 7.16
C VAL A 17 9.77 10.32 6.19
N ILE A 18 10.75 10.67 5.36
CA ILE A 18 11.43 9.69 4.51
C ILE A 18 12.05 8.63 5.42
N GLY A 19 11.83 7.36 5.09
CA GLY A 19 12.24 6.22 5.92
C GLY A 19 11.14 5.72 6.85
N GLN A 20 10.05 6.46 7.01
CA GLN A 20 8.89 6.03 7.78
C GLN A 20 8.29 4.78 7.15
N LYS A 21 7.98 3.78 7.97
CA LYS A 21 7.57 2.47 7.45
C LYS A 21 6.51 1.82 8.31
N HIS A 22 5.84 0.83 7.73
CA HIS A 22 4.86 0.00 8.41
C HIS A 22 4.90 -1.41 7.82
N THR A 23 4.64 -2.40 8.67
CA THR A 23 4.55 -3.80 8.27
C THR A 23 3.12 -4.29 8.45
N SER A 24 2.53 -4.84 7.40
CA SER A 24 1.23 -5.49 7.42
C SER A 24 1.40 -6.99 7.24
N GLU A 25 0.52 -7.79 7.83
CA GLU A 25 0.63 -9.24 7.80
C GLU A 25 -0.67 -9.90 7.33
N LEU A 26 -0.56 -11.04 6.68
CA LEU A 26 -1.67 -11.94 6.40
C LEU A 26 -1.21 -13.39 6.46
N THR A 27 -2.16 -14.30 6.69
CA THR A 27 -1.95 -15.73 6.52
C THR A 27 -2.60 -16.13 5.20
N VAL A 28 -1.91 -16.94 4.40
CA VAL A 28 -2.47 -17.40 3.12
C VAL A 28 -3.64 -18.34 3.41
N THR A 29 -4.84 -17.92 3.00
CA THR A 29 -6.07 -18.71 3.08
C THR A 29 -6.54 -19.00 1.66
N ASN A 30 -7.57 -19.85 1.52
CA ASN A 30 -8.16 -20.14 0.20
C ASN A 30 -8.56 -18.86 -0.55
N ALA A 31 -9.06 -17.87 0.16
CA ALA A 31 -9.59 -16.63 -0.43
C ALA A 31 -8.51 -15.79 -1.16
N VAL A 32 -7.25 -15.93 -0.81
CA VAL A 32 -6.14 -15.16 -1.39
C VAL A 32 -5.25 -15.99 -2.32
N THR A 33 -5.71 -17.17 -2.70
CA THR A 33 -5.00 -17.99 -3.69
C THR A 33 -5.22 -17.49 -5.10
N ALA A 34 -4.30 -17.82 -5.99
CA ALA A 34 -4.42 -17.47 -7.41
C ALA A 34 -5.72 -18.03 -8.01
N ILE A 35 -6.11 -19.26 -7.64
CA ILE A 35 -7.38 -19.86 -8.10
C ILE A 35 -8.56 -19.01 -7.67
N ALA A 36 -8.65 -18.67 -6.39
CA ALA A 36 -9.80 -17.95 -5.83
C ALA A 36 -9.91 -16.54 -6.41
N MET A 37 -8.80 -15.88 -6.67
CA MET A 37 -8.77 -14.51 -7.20
C MET A 37 -8.80 -14.46 -8.74
N GLY A 38 -8.71 -15.60 -9.41
CA GLY A 38 -8.72 -15.65 -10.87
C GLY A 38 -7.45 -15.16 -11.53
N SER A 39 -6.35 -15.10 -10.78
CA SER A 39 -5.05 -14.64 -11.30
C SER A 39 -4.13 -15.79 -11.75
N GLY A 40 -4.58 -17.02 -11.57
CA GLY A 40 -3.86 -18.23 -11.96
C GLY A 40 -4.68 -19.47 -11.63
N ASP A 41 -4.10 -20.64 -11.76
CA ASP A 41 -4.78 -21.92 -11.56
C ASP A 41 -4.12 -22.81 -10.50
N MET A 42 -3.26 -22.22 -9.67
CA MET A 42 -2.58 -22.95 -8.59
C MET A 42 -3.03 -22.45 -7.22
N PRO A 43 -3.02 -23.34 -6.17
CA PRO A 43 -3.43 -22.98 -4.82
C PRO A 43 -2.27 -22.34 -4.03
N VAL A 44 -1.76 -21.25 -4.54
CA VAL A 44 -0.66 -20.47 -3.95
C VAL A 44 -1.10 -19.02 -3.79
N LEU A 45 -0.39 -18.26 -2.95
CA LEU A 45 -0.66 -16.83 -2.76
C LEU A 45 -0.73 -16.12 -4.12
N ALA A 46 -1.84 -15.44 -4.38
CA ALA A 46 -2.02 -14.66 -5.61
C ALA A 46 -1.12 -13.43 -5.60
N THR A 47 -0.52 -13.12 -6.75
CA THR A 47 0.27 -11.88 -6.90
C THR A 47 -0.55 -10.63 -6.52
N PRO A 48 -1.81 -10.48 -6.99
CA PRO A 48 -2.64 -9.33 -6.56
C PRO A 48 -2.84 -9.26 -5.04
N ALA A 49 -2.94 -10.39 -4.34
CA ALA A 49 -3.09 -10.40 -2.89
C ALA A 49 -1.83 -9.92 -2.20
N MET A 50 -0.66 -10.34 -2.67
CA MET A 50 0.62 -9.85 -2.16
C MET A 50 0.74 -8.34 -2.38
N MET A 51 0.39 -7.86 -3.56
CA MET A 51 0.44 -6.43 -3.88
C MET A 51 -0.56 -5.63 -3.04
N ALA A 52 -1.75 -6.16 -2.79
CA ALA A 52 -2.73 -5.52 -1.92
C ALA A 52 -2.19 -5.37 -0.48
N LEU A 53 -1.45 -6.35 0.01
CA LEU A 53 -0.81 -6.28 1.32
C LEU A 53 0.27 -5.19 1.36
N MET A 54 1.04 -5.05 0.29
CA MET A 54 2.02 -3.97 0.13
C MET A 54 1.34 -2.59 0.14
N GLU A 55 0.21 -2.46 -0.55
CA GLU A 55 -0.58 -1.23 -0.56
C GLU A 55 -1.13 -0.91 0.83
N ASN A 56 -1.60 -1.93 1.56
CA ASN A 56 -2.08 -1.77 2.92
C ASN A 56 -0.96 -1.25 3.84
N ALA A 57 0.23 -1.83 3.74
CA ALA A 57 1.38 -1.39 4.51
C ALA A 57 1.73 0.09 4.21
N ALA A 58 1.68 0.48 2.93
CA ALA A 58 1.97 1.86 2.52
C ALA A 58 0.91 2.83 3.05
N MET A 59 -0.36 2.48 2.92
CA MET A 59 -1.46 3.28 3.45
C MET A 59 -1.29 3.54 4.95
N LEU A 60 -1.01 2.49 5.71
CA LEU A 60 -0.87 2.57 7.16
C LEU A 60 0.43 3.29 7.58
N ALA A 61 1.47 3.23 6.76
CA ALA A 61 2.73 3.92 7.06
C ALA A 61 2.56 5.44 7.20
N ILE A 62 1.58 6.02 6.53
CA ILE A 62 1.37 7.48 6.53
C ILE A 62 0.02 7.90 7.13
N ALA A 63 -0.83 6.95 7.50
CA ALA A 63 -2.21 7.25 7.93
C ALA A 63 -2.30 8.23 9.09
N GLU A 64 -1.46 8.08 10.10
CA GLU A 64 -1.49 8.93 11.30
C GLU A 64 -1.03 10.37 11.05
N ALA A 65 -0.29 10.61 9.97
CA ALA A 65 0.19 11.95 9.61
C ALA A 65 -0.86 12.76 8.84
N LEU A 66 -1.98 12.15 8.45
CA LEU A 66 -2.99 12.80 7.62
C LEU A 66 -4.04 13.51 8.48
N PRO A 67 -4.55 14.68 8.03
CA PRO A 67 -5.63 15.36 8.75
C PRO A 67 -6.91 14.54 8.68
N GLU A 68 -7.81 14.77 9.66
CA GLU A 68 -9.12 14.14 9.68
C GLU A 68 -9.86 14.42 8.36
N GLY A 69 -10.52 13.39 7.84
CA GLY A 69 -11.23 13.47 6.56
C GLY A 69 -10.36 13.24 5.34
N CYS A 70 -9.05 13.06 5.53
CA CYS A 70 -8.11 12.77 4.45
C CYS A 70 -7.66 11.32 4.48
N THR A 71 -7.28 10.81 3.32
CA THR A 71 -6.74 9.47 3.14
C THR A 71 -5.75 9.47 1.98
N SER A 72 -5.24 8.31 1.64
CA SER A 72 -4.44 8.14 0.44
C SER A 72 -5.06 7.09 -0.47
N VAL A 73 -4.87 7.24 -1.77
CA VAL A 73 -5.29 6.27 -2.79
C VAL A 73 -4.08 5.85 -3.61
N GLY A 74 -4.08 4.60 -4.06
CA GLY A 74 -3.02 4.08 -4.91
C GLY A 74 -3.08 4.68 -6.30
N GLY A 75 -1.92 5.08 -6.84
CA GLY A 75 -1.80 5.61 -8.19
C GLY A 75 -0.91 4.77 -9.08
N HIS A 76 0.03 4.02 -8.51
CA HIS A 76 0.93 3.15 -9.25
C HIS A 76 1.51 2.11 -8.31
N ILE A 77 1.63 0.89 -8.79
CA ILE A 77 2.36 -0.16 -8.09
C ILE A 77 3.01 -1.10 -9.11
N GLU A 78 4.27 -1.43 -8.88
CA GLU A 78 4.95 -2.46 -9.61
C GLU A 78 5.73 -3.32 -8.63
N SER A 79 5.72 -4.62 -8.83
CA SER A 79 6.38 -5.58 -7.95
C SER A 79 6.72 -6.84 -8.71
N SER A 80 7.87 -7.41 -8.39
CA SER A 80 8.16 -8.78 -8.73
C SER A 80 7.43 -9.70 -7.76
N HIS A 81 7.22 -10.95 -8.15
CA HIS A 81 6.75 -12.04 -7.29
C HIS A 81 7.69 -13.21 -7.52
N LEU A 82 8.70 -13.31 -6.69
CA LEU A 82 9.88 -14.14 -6.93
C LEU A 82 9.71 -15.59 -6.45
N ARG A 83 8.90 -15.81 -5.42
CA ARG A 83 8.71 -17.11 -4.79
C ARG A 83 7.25 -17.34 -4.41
N PRO A 84 6.73 -18.56 -4.58
CA PRO A 84 5.36 -18.89 -4.19
C PRO A 84 5.24 -19.09 -2.68
N SER A 85 4.01 -19.01 -2.18
CA SER A 85 3.66 -19.32 -0.80
C SER A 85 2.41 -20.18 -0.80
N LYS A 86 2.38 -21.17 0.10
CA LYS A 86 1.26 -22.10 0.21
C LYS A 86 0.25 -21.64 1.27
N ILE A 87 -0.93 -22.22 1.25
CA ILE A 87 -1.94 -22.02 2.29
C ILE A 87 -1.32 -22.34 3.65
N GLY A 88 -1.55 -21.43 4.61
CA GLY A 88 -1.00 -21.51 5.95
C GLY A 88 0.25 -20.68 6.18
N ASP A 89 0.96 -20.29 5.12
CA ASP A 89 2.15 -19.45 5.27
C ASP A 89 1.76 -18.06 5.77
N LYS A 90 2.59 -17.49 6.64
CA LYS A 90 2.45 -16.10 7.11
C LYS A 90 3.27 -15.19 6.23
N ILE A 91 2.62 -14.16 5.73
CA ILE A 91 3.23 -13.18 4.82
C ILE A 91 3.29 -11.84 5.52
N SER A 92 4.44 -11.18 5.45
CA SER A 92 4.63 -9.80 5.92
C SER A 92 4.95 -8.93 4.73
N ALA A 93 4.31 -7.78 4.63
CA ALA A 93 4.69 -6.76 3.66
C ALA A 93 5.13 -5.51 4.39
N ILE A 94 6.22 -4.94 3.95
CA ILE A 94 6.76 -3.69 4.51
C ILE A 94 6.76 -2.62 3.42
N ALA A 95 6.32 -1.42 3.78
CA ALA A 95 6.40 -0.25 2.92
C ALA A 95 7.18 0.84 3.64
N GLU A 96 8.09 1.47 2.92
CA GLU A 96 8.94 2.54 3.44
C GLU A 96 8.86 3.75 2.53
N VAL A 97 8.61 4.93 3.09
CA VAL A 97 8.54 6.19 2.35
C VAL A 97 9.93 6.52 1.79
N THR A 98 10.01 6.74 0.48
CA THR A 98 11.26 7.08 -0.22
C THR A 98 11.27 8.48 -0.78
N LYS A 99 10.10 9.05 -1.08
CA LYS A 99 10.00 10.39 -1.67
C LYS A 99 8.66 11.02 -1.33
N ILE A 100 8.67 12.31 -1.11
CA ILE A 100 7.48 13.11 -0.85
C ILE A 100 7.52 14.31 -1.79
N ASP A 101 6.44 14.50 -2.55
CA ASP A 101 6.31 15.61 -3.49
C ASP A 101 4.87 16.13 -3.43
N GLY A 102 4.64 17.11 -2.54
CA GLY A 102 3.30 17.62 -2.28
C GLY A 102 2.37 16.51 -1.78
N LYS A 103 1.36 16.19 -2.59
CA LYS A 103 0.38 15.15 -2.27
C LYS A 103 0.80 13.75 -2.71
N LYS A 104 1.93 13.64 -3.40
CA LYS A 104 2.45 12.35 -3.87
C LYS A 104 3.42 11.80 -2.85
N VAL A 105 3.25 10.53 -2.49
CA VAL A 105 4.17 9.82 -1.61
C VAL A 105 4.59 8.53 -2.31
N GLU A 106 5.90 8.37 -2.48
CA GLU A 106 6.47 7.17 -3.09
C GLU A 106 7.07 6.28 -2.02
N PHE A 107 6.94 4.98 -2.24
CA PHE A 107 7.39 3.94 -1.31
C PHE A 107 8.21 2.89 -2.04
N LYS A 108 9.15 2.29 -1.33
CA LYS A 108 9.62 0.97 -1.68
C LYS A 108 8.80 -0.04 -0.88
N VAL A 109 8.47 -1.15 -1.51
CA VAL A 109 7.66 -2.20 -0.90
C VAL A 109 8.34 -3.56 -1.06
N ALA A 110 8.13 -4.44 -0.09
CA ALA A 110 8.65 -5.80 -0.13
C ALA A 110 7.72 -6.72 0.64
N ALA A 111 7.70 -7.98 0.25
CA ALA A 111 6.93 -8.99 0.97
C ALA A 111 7.84 -10.18 1.30
N TYR A 112 7.61 -10.78 2.46
CA TYR A 112 8.42 -11.85 3.01
C TYR A 112 7.55 -12.97 3.58
N SER A 113 8.09 -14.18 3.57
CA SER A 113 7.63 -15.27 4.42
C SER A 113 8.80 -15.63 5.34
N GLY A 114 8.70 -15.27 6.63
CA GLY A 114 9.87 -15.31 7.52
C GLY A 114 10.96 -14.39 6.99
N GLU A 115 12.13 -14.93 6.72
CA GLU A 115 13.27 -14.18 6.15
C GLU A 115 13.35 -14.30 4.64
N THR A 116 12.47 -15.09 4.02
CA THR A 116 12.49 -15.32 2.58
C THR A 116 11.78 -14.19 1.84
N LEU A 117 12.50 -13.51 0.97
CA LEU A 117 11.93 -12.46 0.11
C LEU A 117 11.02 -13.10 -0.94
N LEU A 118 9.75 -12.68 -0.96
CA LEU A 118 8.76 -13.15 -1.92
C LEU A 118 8.62 -12.22 -3.12
N GLY A 119 8.78 -10.94 -2.90
CA GLY A 119 8.65 -9.93 -3.94
C GLY A 119 9.06 -8.57 -3.43
N GLU A 120 9.39 -7.68 -4.36
CA GLU A 120 9.75 -6.29 -4.05
C GLU A 120 9.45 -5.38 -5.22
N GLY A 121 9.24 -4.10 -4.93
CA GLY A 121 8.93 -3.12 -5.95
C GLY A 121 8.74 -1.73 -5.38
N THR A 122 7.96 -0.93 -6.10
CA THR A 122 7.69 0.47 -5.76
C THR A 122 6.19 0.74 -5.82
N HIS A 123 5.77 1.76 -5.07
CA HIS A 123 4.35 2.14 -4.98
C HIS A 123 4.23 3.65 -4.83
N LEU A 124 3.19 4.20 -5.42
CA LEU A 124 2.87 5.62 -5.35
C LEU A 124 1.45 5.79 -4.82
N ARG A 125 1.29 6.68 -3.84
CA ARG A 125 -0.02 7.05 -3.32
C ARG A 125 -0.23 8.55 -3.42
N PHE A 126 -1.50 8.94 -3.56
CA PHE A 126 -1.92 10.35 -3.55
C PHE A 126 -2.77 10.60 -2.33
N ILE A 127 -2.47 11.69 -1.61
CA ILE A 127 -3.27 12.13 -0.48
C ILE A 127 -4.47 12.90 -1.01
N VAL A 128 -5.67 12.53 -0.56
CA VAL A 128 -6.93 13.12 -1.01
C VAL A 128 -7.85 13.43 0.16
N ASP A 129 -8.72 14.42 -0.02
CA ASP A 129 -9.88 14.64 0.83
C ASP A 129 -10.95 13.63 0.41
N LYS A 130 -11.40 12.79 1.32
CA LYS A 130 -12.34 11.68 1.03
C LYS A 130 -13.61 12.16 0.36
N GLU A 131 -14.25 13.15 0.94
CA GLU A 131 -15.53 13.67 0.47
C GLU A 131 -15.40 14.28 -0.93
N ARG A 132 -14.38 15.13 -1.09
CA ARG A 132 -14.11 15.78 -2.38
C ARG A 132 -13.75 14.77 -3.47
N PHE A 133 -12.95 13.77 -3.12
CA PHE A 133 -12.56 12.70 -4.04
C PHE A 133 -13.79 11.93 -4.55
N MET A 134 -14.66 11.51 -3.63
CA MET A 134 -15.86 10.75 -3.99
C MET A 134 -16.87 11.62 -4.77
N SER A 135 -16.98 12.90 -4.44
CA SER A 135 -17.94 13.80 -5.11
C SER A 135 -17.65 13.95 -6.60
N LYS A 136 -16.40 13.78 -7.03
CA LYS A 136 -15.99 13.86 -8.43
C LYS A 136 -16.38 12.62 -9.25
N LEU A 137 -16.79 11.58 -8.59
CA LEU A 137 -17.14 10.31 -9.25
C LEU A 137 -18.64 10.23 -9.61
N GLY A 138 -19.41 11.23 -9.23
CA GLY A 138 -20.84 11.31 -9.55
C GLY A 138 -21.78 11.12 -8.40
#